data_d1b7e72aea4fb23eaac3a2ef0ff2796b
#
_entry.id   d1b7e72aea4fb23eaac3a2ef0ff2796b
#
_cell.length_a   1.000
_cell.length_b   1.000
_cell.length_c   1.000
_cell.angle_alpha   90.00
_cell.angle_beta   90.00
_cell.angle_gamma   90.00
#
_symmetry.space_group_name_H-M   'P 1'
#
loop_
_entity.id
_entity.type
_entity.pdbx_description
1 polymer ?
#
loop_
_entity_poly.entity_id
_entity_poly.type
_entity_poly.pdbx_seq_one_letter_code
_entity_poly.pdbx_strand_id
1 'polypeptide(L)'
;MCYNSIRRNAGYTHEICFADDFSEDGTLEWILVQMKRDQNIKLYNNKGPERMGLTILYDKLVREYATNDRLIFFHSDMYLFPEALEEIDKHLKEKVVVSLTRVEPPLHPAGPEKIIKNFGMEPEEFKEQELLDWYNRYDPNPTGYFEETTEGVFAPWAIMRDDFESVGGHDKLFRPQSKEDSDIFNRLYLNGVQFIQTWKGLVYHMTCRGSRFNPYAGGAPGKDSPEWIQTTTKNMRNFIRKWGTMVEHDSFMKPIVSPKYNVGFNLTDDCPMDILTAIEPYCDILFAPNQEVIDMYIKEEQELTDYNLNEKLKPESFNPGVEVIFNPKSMSQYSWSLLQQLPKIIQDSGEEGETFELDIFEIKIKSMKTYEKELISAI
;
A
#
# COMPACT_ATOMS: atom_id res chain seq x y z
N MET A 1 2.02 24.30 -6.52
CA MET A 1 2.68 24.17 -5.21
C MET A 1 3.78 23.11 -5.28
N CYS A 2 3.50 21.84 -5.45
CA CYS A 2 4.46 20.72 -5.50
C CYS A 2 5.69 21.00 -6.38
N TYR A 3 5.51 21.16 -7.69
CA TYR A 3 6.58 21.49 -8.63
C TYR A 3 7.43 22.70 -8.20
N ASN A 4 6.78 23.77 -7.75
CA ASN A 4 7.49 25.00 -7.33
C ASN A 4 8.36 24.75 -6.10
N SER A 5 7.90 23.95 -5.14
CA SER A 5 8.70 23.59 -3.97
C SER A 5 9.92 22.74 -4.34
N ILE A 6 9.75 21.77 -5.24
CA ILE A 6 10.88 20.96 -5.75
C ILE A 6 11.91 21.86 -6.44
N ARG A 7 11.48 22.74 -7.37
CA ARG A 7 12.42 23.62 -8.09
C ARG A 7 13.11 24.65 -7.22
N ARG A 8 12.43 25.13 -6.19
CA ARG A 8 13.03 26.07 -5.22
C ARG A 8 14.03 25.40 -4.30
N ASN A 9 13.69 24.22 -3.79
CA ASN A 9 14.42 23.58 -2.69
C ASN A 9 15.42 22.51 -3.17
N ALA A 10 15.26 22.00 -4.41
CA ALA A 10 16.14 20.99 -5.00
C ALA A 10 16.79 21.44 -6.32
N GLY A 11 16.42 22.60 -6.84
CA GLY A 11 16.97 23.14 -8.09
C GLY A 11 16.46 22.46 -9.36
N TYR A 12 17.09 22.77 -10.48
CA TYR A 12 16.67 22.34 -11.82
C TYR A 12 17.45 21.17 -12.37
N THR A 13 18.40 20.63 -11.62
CA THR A 13 19.23 19.47 -12.06
C THR A 13 18.48 18.13 -11.98
N HIS A 14 17.45 18.08 -11.12
CA HIS A 14 16.64 16.88 -10.93
C HIS A 14 15.60 16.72 -12.05
N GLU A 15 15.47 15.51 -12.54
CA GLU A 15 14.42 15.14 -13.48
C GLU A 15 13.08 15.01 -12.74
N ILE A 16 12.02 15.57 -13.31
CA ILE A 16 10.64 15.39 -12.82
C ILE A 16 9.84 14.67 -13.90
N CYS A 17 9.33 13.49 -13.57
CA CYS A 17 8.46 12.73 -14.45
C CYS A 17 7.02 12.89 -13.97
N PHE A 18 6.18 13.54 -14.76
CA PHE A 18 4.75 13.66 -14.51
C PHE A 18 3.98 12.55 -15.25
N ALA A 19 2.94 12.04 -14.57
CA ALA A 19 1.87 11.30 -15.22
C ALA A 19 0.57 12.10 -15.06
N ASP A 20 -0.03 12.49 -16.18
CA ASP A 20 -1.37 13.03 -16.22
C ASP A 20 -2.35 11.90 -16.57
N ASP A 21 -3.23 11.58 -15.65
CA ASP A 21 -4.18 10.47 -15.78
C ASP A 21 -5.57 10.96 -16.22
N PHE A 22 -5.61 11.59 -17.40
CA PHE A 22 -6.82 12.14 -17.97
C PHE A 22 -7.44 13.25 -17.10
N SER A 23 -6.65 14.30 -16.80
CA SER A 23 -7.12 15.48 -16.08
C SER A 23 -7.94 16.40 -16.99
N GLU A 24 -9.03 16.96 -16.47
CA GLU A 24 -9.96 17.84 -17.16
C GLU A 24 -9.97 19.27 -16.58
N ASP A 25 -9.07 19.56 -15.63
CA ASP A 25 -9.02 20.80 -14.83
C ASP A 25 -7.93 21.78 -15.27
N GLY A 26 -7.28 21.54 -16.43
CA GLY A 26 -6.16 22.35 -16.93
C GLY A 26 -4.78 21.92 -16.43
N THR A 27 -4.68 20.82 -15.69
CA THR A 27 -3.39 20.27 -15.22
C THR A 27 -2.45 19.96 -16.39
N LEU A 28 -2.95 19.30 -17.43
CA LEU A 28 -2.15 18.96 -18.61
C LEU A 28 -1.56 20.21 -19.28
N GLU A 29 -2.40 21.22 -19.54
CA GLU A 29 -1.99 22.47 -20.17
C GLU A 29 -0.93 23.18 -19.31
N TRP A 30 -1.11 23.17 -18.01
CA TRP A 30 -0.14 23.75 -17.09
C TRP A 30 1.22 23.01 -17.18
N ILE A 31 1.24 21.68 -17.18
CA ILE A 31 2.48 20.89 -17.32
C ILE A 31 3.17 21.23 -18.64
N LEU A 32 2.44 21.26 -19.73
CA LEU A 32 2.98 21.60 -21.07
C LEU A 32 3.61 23.00 -21.11
N VAL A 33 3.08 23.96 -20.34
CA VAL A 33 3.68 25.30 -20.20
C VAL A 33 4.99 25.22 -19.41
N GLN A 34 5.05 24.43 -18.32
CA GLN A 34 6.29 24.26 -17.56
C GLN A 34 7.39 23.58 -18.38
N MET A 35 7.07 22.57 -19.20
CA MET A 35 8.02 21.88 -20.06
C MET A 35 8.72 22.82 -21.07
N LYS A 36 8.08 23.93 -21.48
CA LYS A 36 8.73 24.94 -22.35
C LYS A 36 9.83 25.73 -21.62
N ARG A 37 9.81 25.76 -20.29
CA ARG A 37 10.73 26.54 -19.45
C ARG A 37 11.73 25.67 -18.70
N ASP A 38 11.39 24.41 -18.54
CA ASP A 38 12.16 23.42 -17.78
C ASP A 38 12.30 22.14 -18.61
N GLN A 39 13.50 21.93 -19.15
CA GLN A 39 13.80 20.78 -20.03
C GLN A 39 13.98 19.46 -19.24
N ASN A 40 14.06 19.51 -17.93
CA ASN A 40 14.16 18.34 -17.05
C ASN A 40 12.77 17.82 -16.60
N ILE A 41 11.71 18.23 -17.29
CA ILE A 41 10.37 17.66 -17.13
C ILE A 41 10.10 16.66 -18.24
N LYS A 42 9.61 15.48 -17.85
CA LYS A 42 9.03 14.47 -18.73
C LYS A 42 7.58 14.27 -18.38
N LEU A 43 6.77 13.91 -19.37
CA LEU A 43 5.33 13.78 -19.22
C LEU A 43 4.83 12.52 -19.91
N TYR A 44 4.17 11.65 -19.18
CA TYR A 44 3.21 10.72 -19.72
C TYR A 44 1.81 11.34 -19.63
N ASN A 45 1.05 11.30 -20.72
CA ASN A 45 -0.33 11.77 -20.76
C ASN A 45 -1.24 10.63 -21.18
N ASN A 46 -2.07 10.16 -20.24
CA ASN A 46 -3.16 9.26 -20.54
C ASN A 46 -4.25 10.00 -21.31
N LYS A 47 -4.61 9.49 -22.50
CA LYS A 47 -5.62 10.12 -23.37
C LYS A 47 -7.06 9.80 -22.96
N GLY A 48 -7.24 8.96 -21.94
CA GLY A 48 -8.56 8.56 -21.45
C GLY A 48 -9.37 7.76 -22.47
N PRO A 49 -10.68 7.56 -22.21
CA PRO A 49 -11.40 8.08 -21.03
C PRO A 49 -11.13 7.31 -19.71
N GLU A 50 -10.55 6.12 -19.78
CA GLU A 50 -10.27 5.31 -18.59
C GLU A 50 -8.99 5.77 -17.91
N ARG A 51 -9.07 5.94 -16.58
CA ARG A 51 -7.91 6.22 -15.74
C ARG A 51 -7.13 4.95 -15.45
N MET A 52 -5.81 5.06 -15.51
CA MET A 52 -4.90 3.93 -15.27
C MET A 52 -4.61 3.70 -13.79
N GLY A 53 -4.63 4.78 -13.02
CA GLY A 53 -4.33 4.77 -11.60
C GLY A 53 -2.84 4.76 -11.25
N LEU A 54 -2.59 5.07 -10.00
CA LEU A 54 -1.26 5.33 -9.46
C LEU A 54 -0.30 4.14 -9.61
N THR A 55 -0.78 2.92 -9.32
CA THR A 55 -0.01 1.68 -9.41
C THR A 55 0.62 1.48 -10.79
N ILE A 56 -0.16 1.70 -11.86
CA ILE A 56 0.32 1.54 -13.24
C ILE A 56 1.21 2.71 -13.66
N LEU A 57 0.84 3.92 -13.25
CA LEU A 57 1.52 5.14 -13.69
C LEU A 57 2.92 5.27 -13.11
N TYR A 58 3.13 4.92 -11.85
CA TYR A 58 4.47 4.94 -11.27
C TYR A 58 5.42 4.01 -12.01
N ASP A 59 4.99 2.77 -12.25
CA ASP A 59 5.81 1.80 -12.98
C ASP A 59 6.11 2.26 -14.40
N LYS A 60 5.11 2.84 -15.08
CA LYS A 60 5.28 3.39 -16.43
C LYS A 60 6.27 4.55 -16.44
N LEU A 61 6.20 5.46 -15.45
CA LEU A 61 7.16 6.54 -15.34
C LEU A 61 8.59 6.02 -15.10
N VAL A 62 8.75 5.04 -14.23
CA VAL A 62 10.07 4.43 -13.97
C VAL A 62 10.64 3.77 -15.22
N ARG A 63 9.85 2.96 -15.92
CA ARG A 63 10.34 2.11 -17.02
C ARG A 63 10.54 2.85 -18.33
N GLU A 64 9.69 3.85 -18.61
CA GLU A 64 9.66 4.49 -19.94
C GLU A 64 10.16 5.95 -19.94
N TYR A 65 10.17 6.62 -18.79
CA TYR A 65 10.43 8.07 -18.74
C TYR A 65 11.64 8.43 -17.87
N ALA A 66 11.74 7.89 -16.67
CA ALA A 66 12.84 8.19 -15.76
C ALA A 66 14.17 7.65 -16.30
N THR A 67 15.22 8.47 -16.29
CA THR A 67 16.55 8.11 -16.83
C THR A 67 17.61 7.92 -15.76
N ASN A 68 17.30 8.28 -14.51
CA ASN A 68 18.24 8.21 -13.41
C ASN A 68 18.04 6.94 -12.57
N ASP A 69 19.11 6.48 -11.92
CA ASP A 69 19.09 5.28 -11.08
C ASP A 69 18.52 5.56 -9.68
N ARG A 70 18.48 6.82 -9.26
CA ARG A 70 17.87 7.24 -8.00
C ARG A 70 16.44 7.68 -8.27
N LEU A 71 15.47 6.97 -7.71
CA LEU A 71 14.06 7.21 -7.90
C LEU A 71 13.45 7.77 -6.61
N ILE A 72 12.53 8.72 -6.76
CA ILE A 72 11.72 9.25 -5.66
C ILE A 72 10.27 9.20 -6.09
N PHE A 73 9.45 8.45 -5.34
CA PHE A 73 8.00 8.42 -5.52
C PHE A 73 7.38 9.55 -4.70
N PHE A 74 6.75 10.49 -5.42
CA PHE A 74 6.31 11.76 -4.84
C PHE A 74 4.89 12.10 -5.29
N HIS A 75 4.04 12.53 -4.36
CA HIS A 75 2.66 12.89 -4.68
C HIS A 75 2.53 14.38 -5.05
N SER A 76 1.58 14.70 -5.92
CA SER A 76 1.38 16.08 -6.42
C SER A 76 0.83 17.04 -5.36
N ASP A 77 0.29 16.54 -4.26
CA ASP A 77 -0.23 17.30 -3.10
C ASP A 77 0.80 17.49 -1.97
N MET A 78 2.09 17.25 -2.28
CA MET A 78 3.18 17.44 -1.33
C MET A 78 3.99 18.70 -1.63
N TYR A 79 4.50 19.32 -0.58
CA TYR A 79 5.48 20.42 -0.63
C TYR A 79 6.80 19.92 -0.05
N LEU A 80 7.87 19.96 -0.87
CA LEU A 80 9.21 19.58 -0.45
C LEU A 80 9.84 20.72 0.37
N PHE A 81 10.35 20.40 1.56
CA PHE A 81 11.12 21.36 2.36
C PHE A 81 12.55 21.52 1.86
N PRO A 82 13.26 22.61 2.25
CA PRO A 82 14.70 22.73 2.03
C PRO A 82 15.47 21.52 2.60
N GLU A 83 16.62 21.21 2.01
CA GLU A 83 17.56 20.16 2.47
C GLU A 83 16.99 18.73 2.46
N ALA A 84 15.73 18.53 2.04
CA ALA A 84 15.10 17.21 2.07
C ALA A 84 15.74 16.21 1.08
N LEU A 85 16.21 16.68 -0.09
CA LEU A 85 16.90 15.81 -1.05
C LEU A 85 18.33 15.47 -0.61
N GLU A 86 19.00 16.40 0.04
CA GLU A 86 20.31 16.17 0.65
C GLU A 86 20.25 15.07 1.71
N GLU A 87 19.17 15.04 2.50
CA GLU A 87 18.94 13.99 3.48
C GLU A 87 18.63 12.64 2.81
N ILE A 88 17.90 12.62 1.68
CA ILE A 88 17.75 11.41 0.88
C ILE A 88 19.12 10.94 0.39
N ASP A 89 19.91 11.82 -0.23
CA ASP A 89 21.21 11.48 -0.81
C ASP A 89 22.22 10.96 0.22
N LYS A 90 22.12 11.42 1.46
CA LYS A 90 22.96 10.98 2.58
C LYS A 90 22.75 9.51 2.94
N HIS A 91 21.54 9.00 2.79
CA HIS A 91 21.14 7.67 3.24
C HIS A 91 20.88 6.68 2.09
N LEU A 92 20.55 7.17 0.88
CA LEU A 92 20.16 6.34 -0.26
C LEU A 92 21.35 5.59 -0.83
N LYS A 93 21.26 4.28 -0.84
CA LYS A 93 22.20 3.34 -1.45
C LYS A 93 21.49 2.04 -1.82
N GLU A 94 22.19 1.12 -2.46
CA GLU A 94 21.68 -0.23 -2.73
C GLU A 94 21.12 -0.90 -1.46
N LYS A 95 19.99 -1.57 -1.61
CA LYS A 95 19.25 -2.24 -0.53
C LYS A 95 18.79 -1.30 0.60
N VAL A 96 18.57 -0.03 0.30
CA VAL A 96 17.99 0.92 1.24
C VAL A 96 16.88 1.74 0.58
N VAL A 97 15.74 1.81 1.25
CA VAL A 97 14.66 2.78 0.98
C VAL A 97 14.75 3.91 1.98
N VAL A 98 14.69 5.14 1.50
CA VAL A 98 14.72 6.34 2.34
C VAL A 98 13.38 7.07 2.23
N SER A 99 12.70 7.28 3.35
CA SER A 99 11.46 8.05 3.43
C SER A 99 11.66 9.39 4.12
N LEU A 100 10.98 10.42 3.62
CA LEU A 100 10.89 11.71 4.28
C LEU A 100 9.80 11.71 5.34
N THR A 101 10.03 12.44 6.44
CA THR A 101 8.99 12.58 7.47
C THR A 101 7.91 13.54 6.99
N ARG A 102 6.67 13.11 7.12
CA ARG A 102 5.50 13.90 6.73
C ARG A 102 5.10 14.86 7.82
N VAL A 103 4.82 16.11 7.43
CA VAL A 103 4.08 17.09 8.22
C VAL A 103 2.68 17.16 7.62
N GLU A 104 1.64 16.85 8.38
CA GLU A 104 0.27 16.68 7.88
C GLU A 104 -0.74 17.46 8.73
N PRO A 105 -1.83 17.97 8.13
CA PRO A 105 -2.99 18.43 8.90
C PRO A 105 -3.65 17.25 9.65
N PRO A 106 -4.44 17.50 10.71
CA PRO A 106 -5.01 16.47 11.57
C PRO A 106 -6.21 15.74 10.93
N LEU A 107 -6.07 15.24 9.69
CA LEU A 107 -7.10 14.46 8.98
C LEU A 107 -7.02 12.96 9.26
N HIS A 108 -5.86 12.49 9.64
CA HIS A 108 -5.61 11.11 10.04
C HIS A 108 -5.20 11.06 11.51
N PRO A 109 -5.39 9.92 12.19
CA PRO A 109 -4.90 9.73 13.55
C PRO A 109 -3.43 10.10 13.68
N ALA A 110 -3.07 10.69 14.81
CA ALA A 110 -1.67 10.97 15.13
C ALA A 110 -0.91 9.64 15.30
N GLY A 111 0.35 9.62 14.86
CA GLY A 111 1.27 8.50 15.01
C GLY A 111 2.70 9.02 15.20
N PRO A 112 3.60 8.18 15.71
CA PRO A 112 5.00 8.56 15.92
C PRO A 112 5.78 8.75 14.60
N GLU A 113 5.22 8.28 13.48
CA GLU A 113 5.84 8.31 12.15
C GLU A 113 5.71 9.67 11.43
N LYS A 114 4.98 10.62 12.01
CA LYS A 114 4.68 11.90 11.35
C LYS A 114 4.51 13.05 12.35
N ILE A 115 4.47 14.26 11.81
CA ILE A 115 4.27 15.49 12.56
C ILE A 115 2.90 16.07 12.23
N ILE A 116 2.03 16.27 13.22
CA ILE A 116 0.73 16.89 13.02
C ILE A 116 0.85 18.40 13.13
N LYS A 117 0.73 19.09 11.98
CA LYS A 117 0.67 20.54 11.84
C LYS A 117 -0.21 20.93 10.67
N ASN A 118 -1.04 21.95 10.86
CA ASN A 118 -1.94 22.42 9.80
C ASN A 118 -1.43 23.74 9.21
N PHE A 119 -0.97 23.69 7.96
CA PHE A 119 -0.61 24.87 7.16
C PHE A 119 -1.54 25.06 5.95
N GLY A 120 -2.73 24.48 6.00
CA GLY A 120 -3.75 24.48 4.95
C GLY A 120 -3.93 23.10 4.33
N MET A 121 -5.17 22.77 4.01
CA MET A 121 -5.56 21.52 3.33
C MET A 121 -5.85 21.76 1.83
N GLU A 122 -6.15 23.01 1.49
CA GLU A 122 -6.45 23.47 0.14
C GLU A 122 -5.31 24.37 -0.36
N PRO A 123 -5.03 24.43 -1.68
CA PRO A 123 -4.01 25.35 -2.21
C PRO A 123 -4.21 26.80 -1.82
N GLU A 124 -5.48 27.23 -1.73
CA GLU A 124 -5.89 28.60 -1.36
C GLU A 124 -5.70 28.88 0.14
N GLU A 125 -5.69 27.83 0.96
CA GLU A 125 -5.48 27.92 2.41
C GLU A 125 -4.00 27.79 2.79
N PHE A 126 -3.13 27.42 1.83
CA PHE A 126 -1.74 27.08 2.11
C PHE A 126 -0.93 28.27 2.61
N LYS A 127 -0.44 28.14 3.82
CA LYS A 127 0.31 29.17 4.55
C LYS A 127 1.81 28.92 4.47
N GLU A 128 2.38 29.12 3.29
CA GLU A 128 3.78 28.81 3.01
C GLU A 128 4.74 29.54 3.98
N GLN A 129 4.50 30.82 4.29
CA GLN A 129 5.37 31.58 5.20
C GLN A 129 5.32 31.03 6.63
N GLU A 130 4.13 30.69 7.15
CA GLU A 130 3.99 30.07 8.48
C GLU A 130 4.70 28.71 8.55
N LEU A 131 4.62 27.93 7.46
CA LEU A 131 5.31 26.64 7.33
C LEU A 131 6.83 26.84 7.37
N LEU A 132 7.39 27.79 6.60
CA LEU A 132 8.83 28.06 6.56
C LEU A 132 9.32 28.64 7.90
N ASP A 133 8.55 29.50 8.53
CA ASP A 133 8.88 30.08 9.87
C ASP A 133 8.86 28.97 10.94
N TRP A 134 7.99 27.99 10.82
CA TRP A 134 7.99 26.81 11.68
C TRP A 134 9.21 25.93 11.39
N TYR A 135 9.51 25.63 10.12
CA TYR A 135 10.65 24.82 9.71
C TYR A 135 11.98 25.38 10.21
N ASN A 136 12.18 26.69 10.12
CA ASN A 136 13.39 27.34 10.61
C ASN A 136 13.61 27.22 12.14
N ARG A 137 12.58 26.83 12.88
CA ARG A 137 12.62 26.58 14.34
C ARG A 137 12.48 25.11 14.69
N TYR A 138 12.31 24.28 13.68
CA TYR A 138 12.12 22.85 13.87
C TYR A 138 13.42 22.20 14.34
N ASP A 139 13.35 21.48 15.45
CA ASP A 139 14.42 20.64 15.95
C ASP A 139 13.96 19.17 15.80
N PRO A 140 14.64 18.36 14.99
CA PRO A 140 14.30 16.96 14.82
C PRO A 140 14.53 16.13 16.10
N ASN A 141 15.32 16.65 17.06
CA ASN A 141 15.62 15.97 18.30
C ASN A 141 15.59 16.89 19.52
N PRO A 142 14.43 17.52 19.84
CA PRO A 142 14.33 18.56 20.86
C PRO A 142 14.65 18.07 22.27
N THR A 143 14.62 16.75 22.51
CA THR A 143 14.88 16.15 23.82
C THR A 143 16.23 15.44 23.89
N GLY A 144 16.92 15.26 22.76
CA GLY A 144 18.17 14.48 22.64
C GLY A 144 17.99 12.97 22.82
N TYR A 145 16.75 12.47 22.88
CA TYR A 145 16.43 11.06 23.08
C TYR A 145 16.01 10.31 21.80
N PHE A 146 15.79 11.04 20.70
CA PHE A 146 15.43 10.42 19.45
C PHE A 146 16.64 10.26 18.55
N GLU A 147 16.70 9.16 17.85
CA GLU A 147 17.64 8.98 16.76
C GLU A 147 17.24 9.90 15.59
N GLU A 148 18.21 10.32 14.77
CA GLU A 148 17.94 11.16 13.58
C GLU A 148 17.12 10.41 12.52
N THR A 149 17.05 9.08 12.63
CA THR A 149 16.33 8.19 11.72
C THR A 149 15.56 7.12 12.47
N THR A 150 14.50 6.61 11.84
CA THR A 150 13.77 5.41 12.27
C THR A 150 13.75 4.41 11.10
N GLU A 151 13.25 3.21 11.33
CA GLU A 151 13.05 2.20 10.28
C GLU A 151 11.69 2.33 9.57
N GLY A 152 11.05 3.49 9.64
CA GLY A 152 9.76 3.76 9.03
C GLY A 152 9.82 3.83 7.51
N VAL A 153 8.70 3.55 6.87
CA VAL A 153 8.54 3.71 5.43
C VAL A 153 7.15 4.22 5.06
N PHE A 154 7.11 5.29 4.30
CA PHE A 154 5.89 5.84 3.71
C PHE A 154 6.23 6.83 2.59
N ALA A 155 5.25 7.17 1.73
CA ALA A 155 5.42 8.19 0.71
C ALA A 155 5.64 9.60 1.34
N PRO A 156 6.58 10.42 0.82
CA PRO A 156 7.43 10.12 -0.32
C PRO A 156 8.62 9.25 0.09
N TRP A 157 9.03 8.36 -0.78
CA TRP A 157 10.15 7.46 -0.54
C TRP A 157 11.06 7.36 -1.76
N ALA A 158 12.34 7.14 -1.49
CA ALA A 158 13.39 7.01 -2.49
C ALA A 158 14.00 5.61 -2.48
N ILE A 159 14.39 5.12 -3.66
CA ILE A 159 14.99 3.79 -3.85
C ILE A 159 15.94 3.81 -5.05
N MET A 160 16.91 2.92 -5.07
CA MET A 160 17.68 2.64 -6.28
C MET A 160 16.83 1.87 -7.30
N ARG A 161 16.98 2.20 -8.59
CA ARG A 161 16.23 1.56 -9.68
C ARG A 161 16.31 0.04 -9.63
N ASP A 162 17.52 -0.50 -9.50
CA ASP A 162 17.74 -1.95 -9.49
C ASP A 162 17.00 -2.63 -8.33
N ASP A 163 16.91 -2.00 -7.17
CA ASP A 163 16.13 -2.53 -6.04
C ASP A 163 14.64 -2.52 -6.32
N PHE A 164 14.12 -1.45 -6.94
CA PHE A 164 12.72 -1.38 -7.37
C PHE A 164 12.39 -2.45 -8.41
N GLU A 165 13.26 -2.60 -9.42
CA GLU A 165 13.09 -3.59 -10.49
C GLU A 165 13.26 -5.03 -9.99
N SER A 166 14.08 -5.25 -8.96
CA SER A 166 14.33 -6.57 -8.39
C SER A 166 13.09 -7.23 -7.77
N VAL A 167 12.10 -6.41 -7.37
CA VAL A 167 10.81 -6.90 -6.90
C VAL A 167 9.69 -6.76 -7.95
N GLY A 168 10.04 -6.36 -9.18
CA GLY A 168 9.09 -6.22 -10.30
C GLY A 168 8.27 -4.94 -10.31
N GLY A 169 8.58 -3.95 -9.43
CA GLY A 169 7.82 -2.72 -9.28
C GLY A 169 6.52 -2.91 -8.48
N HIS A 170 5.50 -2.08 -8.72
CA HIS A 170 4.20 -2.23 -8.09
C HIS A 170 3.41 -3.38 -8.71
N ASP A 171 2.61 -4.06 -7.89
CA ASP A 171 1.76 -5.15 -8.38
C ASP A 171 0.43 -4.61 -8.92
N LYS A 172 0.13 -4.94 -10.17
CA LYS A 172 -1.09 -4.53 -10.89
C LYS A 172 -2.38 -5.04 -10.25
N LEU A 173 -2.29 -6.06 -9.42
CA LEU A 173 -3.39 -6.57 -8.62
C LEU A 173 -4.08 -5.46 -7.81
N PHE A 174 -3.30 -4.43 -7.37
CA PHE A 174 -3.78 -3.33 -6.54
C PHE A 174 -4.22 -2.09 -7.32
N ARG A 175 -4.43 -2.20 -8.63
CA ARG A 175 -4.96 -1.09 -9.44
C ARG A 175 -6.38 -0.69 -8.99
N PRO A 176 -6.76 0.58 -9.06
CA PRO A 176 -5.93 1.73 -9.45
C PRO A 176 -5.01 2.23 -8.35
N GLN A 177 -5.31 1.96 -7.08
CA GLN A 177 -4.59 2.41 -5.88
C GLN A 177 -5.10 1.72 -4.61
N SER A 178 -4.45 1.94 -3.47
CA SER A 178 -4.71 1.35 -2.15
C SER A 178 -4.14 -0.07 -2.02
N LYS A 179 -3.29 -0.26 -1.02
CA LYS A 179 -2.51 -1.47 -0.66
C LYS A 179 -1.29 -1.74 -1.56
N GLU A 180 -1.10 -1.02 -2.65
CA GLU A 180 0.11 -1.09 -3.48
C GLU A 180 1.39 -0.78 -2.69
N ASP A 181 1.35 0.25 -1.83
CA ASP A 181 2.46 0.62 -0.95
C ASP A 181 2.80 -0.50 0.04
N SER A 182 1.77 -1.01 0.73
CA SER A 182 1.96 -2.10 1.70
C SER A 182 2.51 -3.36 1.04
N ASP A 183 2.05 -3.66 -0.18
CA ASP A 183 2.52 -4.82 -0.94
C ASP A 183 3.99 -4.66 -1.36
N ILE A 184 4.35 -3.52 -1.97
CA ILE A 184 5.73 -3.33 -2.43
C ILE A 184 6.71 -3.26 -1.23
N PHE A 185 6.31 -2.66 -0.11
CA PHE A 185 7.14 -2.63 1.08
C PHE A 185 7.33 -4.02 1.70
N ASN A 186 6.30 -4.87 1.72
CA ASN A 186 6.44 -6.28 2.13
C ASN A 186 7.45 -7.01 1.23
N ARG A 187 7.36 -6.84 -0.09
CA ARG A 187 8.27 -7.48 -1.06
C ARG A 187 9.70 -6.98 -0.92
N LEU A 188 9.89 -5.67 -0.75
CA LEU A 188 11.20 -5.08 -0.49
C LEU A 188 11.81 -5.59 0.82
N TYR A 189 10.99 -5.66 1.89
CA TYR A 189 11.41 -6.22 3.17
C TYR A 189 11.90 -7.67 3.03
N LEU A 190 11.14 -8.53 2.37
CA LEU A 190 11.52 -9.92 2.12
C LEU A 190 12.75 -10.06 1.22
N ASN A 191 12.99 -9.09 0.34
CA ASN A 191 14.18 -9.00 -0.52
C ASN A 191 15.40 -8.40 0.20
N GLY A 192 15.32 -8.21 1.52
CA GLY A 192 16.42 -7.74 2.37
C GLY A 192 16.72 -6.24 2.25
N VAL A 193 15.77 -5.44 1.76
CA VAL A 193 15.88 -3.99 1.72
C VAL A 193 15.63 -3.42 3.12
N GLN A 194 16.49 -2.50 3.54
CA GLN A 194 16.36 -1.77 4.80
C GLN A 194 15.54 -0.50 4.59
N PHE A 195 14.80 -0.08 5.62
CA PHE A 195 14.03 1.16 5.61
C PHE A 195 14.68 2.19 6.52
N ILE A 196 14.76 3.43 6.04
CA ILE A 196 15.24 4.58 6.79
C ILE A 196 14.22 5.70 6.60
N GLN A 197 13.63 6.16 7.69
CA GLN A 197 12.87 7.40 7.72
C GLN A 197 13.74 8.49 8.36
N THR A 198 13.98 9.60 7.67
CA THR A 198 14.79 10.72 8.21
C THR A 198 13.89 11.82 8.80
N TRP A 199 14.19 12.25 10.03
CA TRP A 199 13.52 13.36 10.69
C TRP A 199 14.04 14.74 10.28
N LYS A 200 15.18 14.78 9.57
CA LYS A 200 15.75 16.03 9.02
C LYS A 200 15.20 16.36 7.64
N GLY A 201 14.82 15.35 6.87
CA GLY A 201 14.17 15.53 5.58
C GLY A 201 12.65 15.56 5.73
N LEU A 202 12.03 16.72 5.47
CA LEU A 202 10.60 16.90 5.65
C LEU A 202 9.84 17.12 4.34
N VAL A 203 8.57 16.76 4.36
CA VAL A 203 7.58 17.08 3.35
C VAL A 203 6.28 17.50 4.01
N TYR A 204 5.63 18.56 3.52
CA TYR A 204 4.26 18.86 3.92
C TYR A 204 3.30 18.18 2.97
N HIS A 205 2.42 17.34 3.49
CA HIS A 205 1.44 16.57 2.73
C HIS A 205 0.04 17.08 3.02
N MET A 206 -0.63 17.65 2.01
CA MET A 206 -1.98 18.22 2.16
C MET A 206 -3.07 17.19 2.39
N THR A 207 -2.74 15.93 2.16
CA THR A 207 -3.53 14.72 2.36
C THR A 207 -4.77 14.52 1.48
N CYS A 208 -4.80 13.42 0.75
CA CYS A 208 -5.96 12.70 0.23
C CYS A 208 -6.93 13.46 -0.68
N ARG A 209 -6.50 14.51 -1.36
CA ARG A 209 -7.40 15.34 -2.18
C ARG A 209 -7.84 14.68 -3.47
N GLY A 210 -6.98 13.85 -4.05
CA GLY A 210 -7.23 13.22 -5.36
C GLY A 210 -8.08 11.95 -5.31
N SER A 211 -8.29 11.37 -4.12
CA SER A 211 -8.95 10.06 -4.01
C SER A 211 -9.92 9.98 -2.82
N ARG A 212 -9.36 9.90 -1.61
CA ARG A 212 -10.13 9.55 -0.41
C ARG A 212 -11.20 10.57 -0.05
N PHE A 213 -10.83 11.84 -0.02
CA PHE A 213 -11.72 12.93 0.37
C PHE A 213 -12.17 13.77 -0.82
N ASN A 214 -12.11 13.21 -2.03
CA ASN A 214 -12.47 13.92 -3.25
C ASN A 214 -13.93 14.36 -3.25
N PRO A 215 -14.23 15.67 -3.22
CA PRO A 215 -15.60 16.17 -3.21
C PRO A 215 -16.36 15.86 -4.50
N TYR A 216 -15.69 15.77 -5.62
CA TYR A 216 -16.31 15.41 -6.91
C TYR A 216 -16.76 13.94 -6.97
N ALA A 217 -16.18 13.10 -6.10
CA ALA A 217 -16.59 11.70 -5.92
C ALA A 217 -17.47 11.48 -4.66
N GLY A 218 -18.00 12.55 -4.07
CA GLY A 218 -18.86 12.48 -2.88
C GLY A 218 -18.11 12.37 -1.54
N GLY A 219 -16.80 12.62 -1.54
CA GLY A 219 -15.96 12.72 -0.35
C GLY A 219 -16.03 14.12 0.29
N ALA A 220 -15.44 14.26 1.46
CA ALA A 220 -15.19 15.52 2.16
C ALA A 220 -14.05 15.32 3.17
N PRO A 221 -13.43 16.36 3.71
CA PRO A 221 -12.45 16.20 4.79
C PRO A 221 -13.01 15.35 5.93
N GLY A 222 -12.34 14.22 6.22
CA GLY A 222 -12.78 13.24 7.22
C GLY A 222 -13.94 12.30 6.78
N LYS A 223 -14.41 12.41 5.52
CA LYS A 223 -15.46 11.54 4.97
C LYS A 223 -14.96 10.90 3.66
N ASP A 224 -14.79 9.59 3.69
CA ASP A 224 -14.36 8.82 2.52
C ASP A 224 -15.39 8.86 1.39
N SER A 225 -14.91 8.98 0.14
CA SER A 225 -15.77 8.86 -1.03
C SER A 225 -16.23 7.40 -1.22
N PRO A 226 -17.45 7.16 -1.79
CA PRO A 226 -17.90 5.80 -2.12
C PRO A 226 -16.92 5.04 -3.02
N GLU A 227 -16.32 5.70 -4.00
CA GLU A 227 -15.32 5.11 -4.89
C GLU A 227 -14.07 4.65 -4.12
N TRP A 228 -13.58 5.47 -3.18
CA TRP A 228 -12.47 5.09 -2.32
C TRP A 228 -12.79 3.88 -1.46
N ILE A 229 -13.99 3.85 -0.84
CA ILE A 229 -14.42 2.72 -0.02
C ILE A 229 -14.46 1.44 -0.85
N GLN A 230 -15.03 1.47 -2.06
CA GLN A 230 -15.09 0.33 -2.96
C GLN A 230 -13.69 -0.16 -3.34
N THR A 231 -12.82 0.76 -3.76
CA THR A 231 -11.45 0.46 -4.18
C THR A 231 -10.62 -0.13 -3.02
N THR A 232 -10.67 0.50 -1.85
CA THR A 232 -9.87 0.03 -0.70
C THR A 232 -10.38 -1.30 -0.16
N THR A 233 -11.71 -1.55 -0.19
CA THR A 233 -12.29 -2.83 0.21
C THR A 233 -11.89 -3.96 -0.75
N LYS A 234 -11.99 -3.72 -2.06
CA LYS A 234 -11.51 -4.64 -3.09
C LYS A 234 -10.03 -5.00 -2.88
N ASN A 235 -9.17 -3.99 -2.77
CA ASN A 235 -7.74 -4.18 -2.66
C ASN A 235 -7.29 -4.73 -1.30
N MET A 236 -8.09 -4.54 -0.24
CA MET A 236 -7.87 -5.25 1.02
C MET A 236 -8.08 -6.76 0.85
N ARG A 237 -9.17 -7.20 0.16
CA ARG A 237 -9.37 -8.63 -0.13
C ARG A 237 -8.23 -9.19 -0.98
N ASN A 238 -7.78 -8.46 -2.01
CA ASN A 238 -6.66 -8.88 -2.83
C ASN A 238 -5.35 -8.97 -2.06
N PHE A 239 -5.13 -8.06 -1.10
CA PHE A 239 -3.97 -8.12 -0.21
C PHE A 239 -4.00 -9.38 0.66
N ILE A 240 -5.15 -9.69 1.25
CA ILE A 240 -5.31 -10.89 2.08
C ILE A 240 -5.13 -12.16 1.23
N ARG A 241 -5.70 -12.24 0.01
CA ARG A 241 -5.49 -13.36 -0.92
C ARG A 241 -4.01 -13.61 -1.17
N LYS A 242 -3.26 -12.53 -1.40
CA LYS A 242 -1.81 -12.60 -1.66
C LYS A 242 -1.03 -12.97 -0.39
N TRP A 243 -1.24 -12.26 0.70
CA TRP A 243 -0.40 -12.35 1.90
C TRP A 243 -0.94 -13.29 2.99
N GLY A 244 -2.21 -13.70 2.92
CA GLY A 244 -2.87 -14.54 3.94
C GLY A 244 -3.32 -13.79 5.18
N THR A 245 -2.95 -12.52 5.32
CA THR A 245 -3.29 -11.63 6.45
C THR A 245 -3.70 -10.25 5.96
N MET A 246 -4.26 -9.45 6.88
CA MET A 246 -4.40 -8.01 6.66
C MET A 246 -3.03 -7.33 6.66
N VAL A 247 -3.00 -6.06 6.22
CA VAL A 247 -1.78 -5.23 6.33
C VAL A 247 -1.39 -5.10 7.79
N GLU A 248 -0.14 -5.43 8.09
CA GLU A 248 0.46 -5.25 9.40
C GLU A 248 1.74 -4.41 9.29
N HIS A 249 1.94 -3.53 10.23
CA HIS A 249 3.15 -2.70 10.36
C HIS A 249 3.37 -2.31 11.83
N ASP A 250 4.58 -1.91 12.16
CA ASP A 250 4.88 -1.33 13.46
C ASP A 250 4.37 0.12 13.57
N SER A 251 4.67 0.78 14.69
CA SER A 251 4.25 2.16 14.94
C SER A 251 4.87 3.20 13.99
N PHE A 252 5.96 2.88 13.33
CA PHE A 252 6.63 3.71 12.32
C PHE A 252 6.29 3.30 10.88
N MET A 253 5.30 2.44 10.67
CA MET A 253 4.86 1.93 9.38
C MET A 253 5.83 0.94 8.71
N LYS A 254 6.86 0.45 9.42
CA LYS A 254 7.70 -0.64 8.93
C LYS A 254 6.85 -1.91 8.78
N PRO A 255 6.90 -2.61 7.62
CA PRO A 255 6.08 -3.79 7.42
C PRO A 255 6.40 -4.92 8.39
N ILE A 256 5.36 -5.60 8.84
CA ILE A 256 5.41 -6.87 9.55
C ILE A 256 4.84 -7.92 8.59
N VAL A 257 5.68 -8.84 8.13
CA VAL A 257 5.29 -9.87 7.16
C VAL A 257 5.13 -11.20 7.87
N SER A 258 3.90 -11.68 7.94
CA SER A 258 3.57 -12.98 8.50
C SER A 258 3.92 -14.11 7.52
N PRO A 259 4.21 -15.33 8.00
CA PRO A 259 4.39 -16.49 7.12
C PRO A 259 3.15 -16.73 6.25
N LYS A 260 3.35 -17.05 4.98
CA LYS A 260 2.27 -17.44 4.06
C LYS A 260 2.23 -18.95 3.95
N TYR A 261 1.22 -19.57 4.57
CA TYR A 261 0.95 -21.01 4.44
C TYR A 261 -0.03 -21.26 3.30
N ASN A 262 -0.02 -22.48 2.76
CA ASN A 262 -1.05 -22.97 1.86
C ASN A 262 -2.26 -23.44 2.69
N VAL A 263 -3.26 -22.58 2.85
CA VAL A 263 -4.42 -22.78 3.72
C VAL A 263 -5.64 -23.20 2.89
N GLY A 264 -6.32 -24.25 3.32
CA GLY A 264 -7.62 -24.67 2.77
C GLY A 264 -8.73 -24.59 3.81
N PHE A 265 -9.87 -24.00 3.42
CA PHE A 265 -11.08 -24.01 4.25
C PHE A 265 -12.04 -25.12 3.79
N ASN A 266 -12.47 -25.94 4.74
CA ASN A 266 -13.46 -27.01 4.55
C ASN A 266 -14.71 -26.65 5.38
N LEU A 267 -15.72 -26.10 4.71
CA LEU A 267 -16.94 -25.65 5.37
C LEU A 267 -17.90 -26.80 5.58
N THR A 268 -18.37 -26.97 6.81
CA THR A 268 -19.27 -28.09 7.20
C THR A 268 -20.76 -27.78 7.00
N ASP A 269 -21.11 -26.56 6.66
CA ASP A 269 -22.51 -26.11 6.46
C ASP A 269 -22.56 -25.02 5.37
N ASP A 270 -23.75 -24.66 4.93
CA ASP A 270 -23.99 -23.56 3.97
C ASP A 270 -23.40 -22.24 4.49
N CYS A 271 -22.71 -21.55 3.61
CA CYS A 271 -22.07 -20.27 3.91
C CYS A 271 -22.91 -19.11 3.37
N PRO A 272 -23.39 -18.18 4.21
CA PRO A 272 -23.99 -16.94 3.76
C PRO A 272 -23.01 -16.14 2.90
N MET A 273 -23.51 -15.41 1.89
CA MET A 273 -22.71 -14.67 0.93
C MET A 273 -21.77 -13.63 1.59
N ASP A 274 -22.25 -12.92 2.58
CA ASP A 274 -21.47 -11.91 3.32
C ASP A 274 -20.33 -12.55 4.11
N ILE A 275 -20.57 -13.71 4.72
CA ILE A 275 -19.52 -14.48 5.41
C ILE A 275 -18.53 -15.04 4.38
N LEU A 276 -19.00 -15.62 3.27
CA LEU A 276 -18.14 -16.14 2.20
C LEU A 276 -17.20 -15.02 1.67
N THR A 277 -17.75 -13.85 1.39
CA THR A 277 -16.99 -12.68 0.93
C THR A 277 -15.88 -12.29 1.91
N ALA A 278 -16.12 -12.46 3.19
CA ALA A 278 -15.18 -12.07 4.23
C ALA A 278 -14.11 -13.16 4.50
N ILE A 279 -14.46 -14.47 4.45
CA ILE A 279 -13.52 -15.56 4.75
C ILE A 279 -12.68 -16.00 3.55
N GLU A 280 -13.25 -15.95 2.32
CA GLU A 280 -12.59 -16.44 1.12
C GLU A 280 -11.16 -15.90 0.94
N PRO A 281 -10.86 -14.62 1.17
CA PRO A 281 -9.50 -14.10 0.98
C PRO A 281 -8.42 -14.77 1.84
N TYR A 282 -8.79 -15.35 2.98
CA TYR A 282 -7.84 -15.93 3.96
C TYR A 282 -7.38 -17.35 3.64
N CYS A 283 -7.89 -17.97 2.58
CA CYS A 283 -7.45 -19.32 2.17
C CYS A 283 -6.94 -19.32 0.74
N ASP A 284 -6.27 -20.38 0.34
CA ASP A 284 -5.81 -20.61 -1.03
C ASP A 284 -6.79 -21.51 -1.80
N ILE A 285 -7.53 -22.32 -1.08
CA ILE A 285 -8.52 -23.26 -1.61
C ILE A 285 -9.70 -23.36 -0.63
N LEU A 286 -10.93 -23.45 -1.15
CA LEU A 286 -12.12 -23.52 -0.31
C LEU A 286 -13.08 -24.59 -0.83
N PHE A 287 -13.57 -25.44 0.06
CA PHE A 287 -14.67 -26.36 -0.16
C PHE A 287 -15.90 -25.87 0.63
N ALA A 288 -17.03 -25.75 -0.07
CA ALA A 288 -18.32 -25.41 0.53
C ALA A 288 -19.43 -26.31 -0.07
N PRO A 289 -20.43 -26.73 0.75
CA PRO A 289 -21.47 -27.64 0.29
C PRO A 289 -22.43 -27.03 -0.75
N ASN A 290 -22.70 -25.73 -0.67
CA ASN A 290 -23.67 -25.03 -1.50
C ASN A 290 -23.03 -24.43 -2.76
N GLN A 291 -23.15 -25.14 -3.88
CA GLN A 291 -22.57 -24.75 -5.14
C GLN A 291 -23.24 -23.49 -5.74
N GLU A 292 -24.50 -23.24 -5.48
CA GLU A 292 -25.22 -22.07 -6.03
C GLU A 292 -24.66 -20.76 -5.43
N VAL A 293 -24.37 -20.74 -4.14
CA VAL A 293 -23.73 -19.59 -3.48
C VAL A 293 -22.32 -19.36 -4.04
N ILE A 294 -21.56 -20.42 -4.26
CA ILE A 294 -20.22 -20.34 -4.87
C ILE A 294 -20.30 -19.74 -6.29
N ASP A 295 -21.25 -20.18 -7.11
CA ASP A 295 -21.43 -19.68 -8.48
C ASP A 295 -21.80 -18.20 -8.50
N MET A 296 -22.68 -17.78 -7.59
CA MET A 296 -23.04 -16.36 -7.41
C MET A 296 -21.86 -15.53 -6.98
N TYR A 297 -21.09 -16.00 -6.00
CA TYR A 297 -19.90 -15.31 -5.50
C TYR A 297 -18.85 -15.13 -6.59
N ILE A 298 -18.52 -16.18 -7.33
CA ILE A 298 -17.56 -16.12 -8.44
C ILE A 298 -18.02 -15.10 -9.49
N LYS A 299 -19.29 -15.06 -9.82
CA LYS A 299 -19.86 -14.13 -10.79
C LYS A 299 -19.69 -12.67 -10.37
N GLU A 300 -19.82 -12.37 -9.08
CA GLU A 300 -19.73 -11.02 -8.54
C GLU A 300 -18.27 -10.58 -8.29
N GLU A 301 -17.43 -11.49 -7.82
CA GLU A 301 -16.10 -11.15 -7.33
C GLU A 301 -14.99 -11.35 -8.37
N GLN A 302 -15.14 -12.21 -9.39
CA GLN A 302 -14.08 -12.53 -10.33
C GLN A 302 -13.53 -11.31 -11.09
N GLU A 303 -14.37 -10.33 -11.40
CA GLU A 303 -13.92 -9.09 -12.08
C GLU A 303 -13.13 -8.14 -11.16
N LEU A 304 -13.14 -8.39 -9.86
CA LEU A 304 -12.47 -7.57 -8.85
C LEU A 304 -11.07 -8.12 -8.46
N THR A 305 -10.67 -9.25 -9.03
CA THR A 305 -9.40 -9.90 -8.72
C THR A 305 -8.79 -10.58 -9.93
N ASP A 306 -7.45 -10.64 -9.98
CA ASP A 306 -6.71 -11.41 -10.98
C ASP A 306 -6.52 -12.89 -10.55
N TYR A 307 -6.93 -13.26 -9.32
CA TYR A 307 -6.96 -14.67 -8.88
C TYR A 307 -8.09 -15.43 -9.57
N ASN A 308 -7.81 -16.68 -9.98
CA ASN A 308 -8.82 -17.57 -10.57
C ASN A 308 -9.71 -18.18 -9.49
N LEU A 309 -10.86 -17.55 -9.24
CA LEU A 309 -11.80 -17.99 -8.21
C LEU A 309 -12.46 -19.34 -8.56
N ASN A 310 -12.54 -19.75 -9.83
CA ASN A 310 -13.02 -21.07 -10.18
C ASN A 310 -12.08 -22.18 -9.69
N GLU A 311 -10.78 -22.02 -9.87
CA GLU A 311 -9.81 -22.99 -9.35
C GLU A 311 -9.80 -23.03 -7.82
N LYS A 312 -9.95 -21.88 -7.18
CA LYS A 312 -9.93 -21.74 -5.73
C LYS A 312 -11.17 -22.33 -5.06
N LEU A 313 -12.37 -22.12 -5.62
CA LEU A 313 -13.67 -22.44 -5.00
C LEU A 313 -14.35 -23.68 -5.59
N LYS A 314 -13.84 -24.20 -6.70
CA LYS A 314 -14.25 -25.46 -7.35
C LYS A 314 -13.04 -26.32 -7.66
N PRO A 315 -12.21 -26.64 -6.66
CA PRO A 315 -10.98 -27.36 -6.91
C PRO A 315 -11.24 -28.79 -7.38
N GLU A 316 -10.43 -29.28 -8.32
CA GLU A 316 -10.44 -30.71 -8.74
C GLU A 316 -10.01 -31.63 -7.60
N SER A 317 -9.15 -31.14 -6.71
CA SER A 317 -8.72 -31.84 -5.50
C SER A 317 -8.55 -30.86 -4.35
N PHE A 318 -8.86 -31.31 -3.12
CA PHE A 318 -8.68 -30.53 -1.90
C PHE A 318 -7.54 -31.13 -1.08
N ASN A 319 -6.34 -30.56 -1.19
CA ASN A 319 -5.16 -31.03 -0.46
C ASN A 319 -4.26 -29.85 -0.01
N PRO A 320 -4.77 -28.97 0.90
CA PRO A 320 -3.98 -27.86 1.42
C PRO A 320 -2.88 -28.34 2.37
N GLY A 321 -1.85 -27.51 2.59
CA GLY A 321 -0.83 -27.71 3.62
C GLY A 321 -1.41 -27.61 5.03
N VAL A 322 -2.33 -26.66 5.21
CA VAL A 322 -3.10 -26.51 6.46
C VAL A 322 -4.59 -26.52 6.12
N GLU A 323 -5.32 -27.47 6.69
CA GLU A 323 -6.77 -27.59 6.54
C GLU A 323 -7.47 -27.03 7.78
N VAL A 324 -8.41 -26.10 7.57
CA VAL A 324 -9.24 -25.50 8.61
C VAL A 324 -10.69 -25.86 8.35
N ILE A 325 -11.29 -26.64 9.27
CA ILE A 325 -12.64 -27.15 9.18
C ILE A 325 -13.52 -26.40 10.15
N PHE A 326 -14.64 -25.84 9.69
CA PHE A 326 -15.56 -25.11 10.57
C PHE A 326 -16.96 -24.92 9.96
N ASN A 327 -17.92 -24.60 10.85
CA ASN A 327 -19.26 -24.16 10.43
C ASN A 327 -19.28 -22.63 10.29
N PRO A 328 -19.47 -22.07 9.07
CA PRO A 328 -19.43 -20.62 8.87
C PRO A 328 -20.57 -19.89 9.59
N LYS A 329 -21.71 -20.55 9.88
CA LYS A 329 -22.82 -19.97 10.64
C LYS A 329 -22.51 -19.77 12.13
N SER A 330 -21.43 -20.41 12.62
CA SER A 330 -20.99 -20.30 14.02
C SER A 330 -19.97 -19.18 14.23
N MET A 331 -19.62 -18.41 13.19
CA MET A 331 -18.65 -17.31 13.28
C MET A 331 -19.09 -16.26 14.29
N SER A 332 -18.26 -16.01 15.29
CA SER A 332 -18.36 -14.96 16.29
C SER A 332 -17.30 -13.87 16.08
N GLN A 333 -17.39 -12.77 16.82
CA GLN A 333 -16.33 -11.75 16.78
C GLN A 333 -14.97 -12.32 17.23
N TYR A 334 -14.97 -13.28 18.14
CA TYR A 334 -13.75 -13.96 18.58
C TYR A 334 -13.19 -14.87 17.49
N SER A 335 -14.03 -15.67 16.85
CA SER A 335 -13.63 -16.49 15.69
C SER A 335 -13.01 -15.64 14.56
N TRP A 336 -13.57 -14.46 14.29
CA TRP A 336 -12.99 -13.51 13.34
C TRP A 336 -11.59 -13.04 13.74
N SER A 337 -11.37 -12.75 15.02
CA SER A 337 -10.04 -12.33 15.49
C SER A 337 -8.99 -13.44 15.36
N LEU A 338 -9.40 -14.70 15.56
CA LEU A 338 -8.53 -15.86 15.37
C LEU A 338 -8.20 -16.08 13.88
N LEU A 339 -9.21 -15.97 13.01
CA LEU A 339 -9.02 -16.12 11.56
C LEU A 339 -7.99 -15.11 11.01
N GLN A 340 -8.07 -13.87 11.47
CA GLN A 340 -7.13 -12.81 11.07
C GLN A 340 -5.69 -13.07 11.55
N GLN A 341 -5.53 -13.85 12.61
CA GLN A 341 -4.24 -14.22 13.22
C GLN A 341 -3.79 -15.64 12.84
N LEU A 342 -4.52 -16.31 11.95
CA LEU A 342 -4.30 -17.72 11.62
C LEU A 342 -2.84 -18.07 11.28
N PRO A 343 -2.12 -17.33 10.42
CA PRO A 343 -0.72 -17.64 10.12
C PRO A 343 0.18 -17.63 11.36
N LYS A 344 -0.05 -16.69 12.28
CA LYS A 344 0.70 -16.61 13.53
C LYS A 344 0.35 -17.74 14.46
N ILE A 345 -0.94 -18.10 14.56
CA ILE A 345 -1.39 -19.25 15.36
C ILE A 345 -0.73 -20.54 14.85
N ILE A 346 -0.70 -20.73 13.52
CA ILE A 346 -0.02 -21.88 12.90
C ILE A 346 1.48 -21.87 13.25
N GLN A 347 2.14 -20.72 13.13
CA GLN A 347 3.56 -20.57 13.43
C GLN A 347 3.92 -20.89 14.90
N ASP A 348 3.10 -20.38 15.82
CA ASP A 348 3.40 -20.43 17.26
C ASP A 348 2.97 -21.76 17.92
N SER A 349 1.97 -22.43 17.36
CA SER A 349 1.31 -23.59 18.01
C SER A 349 1.29 -24.85 17.17
N GLY A 350 1.72 -24.78 15.89
CA GLY A 350 1.56 -25.87 14.95
C GLY A 350 2.82 -26.71 14.78
N GLU A 351 2.63 -28.04 14.71
CA GLU A 351 3.64 -28.99 14.25
C GLU A 351 3.08 -29.83 13.11
N GLU A 352 3.94 -30.27 12.18
CA GLU A 352 3.51 -31.15 11.07
C GLU A 352 2.92 -32.46 11.61
N GLY A 353 1.75 -32.81 11.12
CA GLY A 353 1.00 -34.00 11.53
C GLY A 353 0.01 -33.76 12.68
N GLU A 354 -0.01 -32.59 13.27
CA GLU A 354 -0.94 -32.25 14.35
C GLU A 354 -2.34 -31.89 13.86
N THR A 355 -3.29 -32.13 14.76
CA THR A 355 -4.68 -31.63 14.67
C THR A 355 -5.06 -31.07 16.03
N PHE A 356 -5.57 -29.85 16.04
CA PHE A 356 -6.04 -29.21 17.28
C PHE A 356 -7.32 -28.42 17.03
N GLU A 357 -8.06 -28.19 18.10
CA GLU A 357 -9.28 -27.37 18.08
C GLU A 357 -8.99 -25.98 18.68
N LEU A 358 -9.51 -24.96 18.03
CA LEU A 358 -9.42 -23.57 18.49
C LEU A 358 -10.76 -22.87 18.21
N ASP A 359 -11.54 -22.61 19.25
CA ASP A 359 -12.91 -22.07 19.13
C ASP A 359 -13.77 -22.98 18.23
N ILE A 360 -14.23 -22.47 17.08
CA ILE A 360 -15.02 -23.22 16.10
C ILE A 360 -14.17 -23.97 15.06
N PHE A 361 -12.86 -23.76 15.06
CA PHE A 361 -11.93 -24.27 14.05
C PHE A 361 -11.29 -25.59 14.50
N GLU A 362 -11.40 -26.64 13.67
CA GLU A 362 -10.52 -27.79 13.71
C GLU A 362 -9.41 -27.54 12.69
N ILE A 363 -8.16 -27.45 13.14
CA ILE A 363 -6.99 -27.12 12.33
C ILE A 363 -6.11 -28.36 12.20
N LYS A 364 -5.87 -28.80 10.96
CA LYS A 364 -5.02 -29.95 10.62
C LYS A 364 -3.79 -29.45 9.86
N ILE A 365 -2.61 -29.65 10.44
CA ILE A 365 -1.34 -29.21 9.86
C ILE A 365 -0.68 -30.41 9.14
N LYS A 366 -0.72 -30.41 7.82
CA LYS A 366 -0.09 -31.42 6.95
C LYS A 366 1.31 -31.00 6.52
N SER A 367 1.58 -29.68 6.49
CA SER A 367 2.87 -29.11 6.12
C SER A 367 3.03 -27.71 6.72
N MET A 368 4.21 -27.46 7.27
CA MET A 368 4.65 -26.15 7.75
C MET A 368 5.44 -25.33 6.71
N LYS A 369 5.44 -25.77 5.45
CA LYS A 369 6.08 -25.01 4.37
C LYS A 369 5.42 -23.65 4.19
N THR A 370 6.25 -22.60 4.11
CA THR A 370 5.81 -21.23 3.86
C THR A 370 6.16 -20.77 2.45
N TYR A 371 5.42 -19.78 1.94
CA TYR A 371 5.48 -19.33 0.56
C TYR A 371 5.64 -17.81 0.40
N GLU A 372 5.82 -17.06 1.49
CA GLU A 372 5.95 -15.60 1.43
C GLU A 372 7.12 -15.14 0.54
N LYS A 373 8.20 -15.91 0.47
CA LYS A 373 9.35 -15.59 -0.39
C LYS A 373 9.04 -15.74 -1.88
N GLU A 374 8.05 -16.54 -2.23
CA GLU A 374 7.59 -16.70 -3.61
C GLU A 374 6.79 -15.47 -4.08
N LEU A 375 6.37 -14.60 -3.13
CA LEU A 375 5.63 -13.37 -3.38
C LEU A 375 6.50 -12.13 -3.61
N ILE A 376 7.83 -12.27 -3.60
CA ILE A 376 8.77 -11.13 -3.73
C ILE A 376 8.61 -10.41 -5.08
N SER A 377 8.32 -11.13 -6.16
CA SER A 377 8.08 -10.52 -7.46
C SER A 377 6.61 -10.15 -7.64
N ALA A 378 6.35 -9.00 -8.27
CA ALA A 378 4.99 -8.63 -8.71
C ALA A 378 4.44 -9.65 -9.72
N ILE A 379 3.13 -9.90 -9.64
CA ILE A 379 2.40 -10.82 -10.52
C ILE A 379 2.08 -10.15 -11.86
#